data_9adbbb620f51aa3865222cda7b00ee59
#
_entry.id   9adbbb620f51aa3865222cda7b00ee59
#
_cell.length_a   1.000
_cell.length_b   1.000
_cell.length_c   1.000
_cell.angle_alpha   90.00
_cell.angle_beta   90.00
_cell.angle_gamma   90.00
#
_symmetry.space_group_name_H-M   'P 1'
#
loop_
_entity.id
_entity.type
_entity.pdbx_description
1 polymer ?
#
loop_
_entity_poly.entity_id
_entity_poly.type
_entity_poly.pdbx_seq_one_letter_code
_entity_poly.pdbx_strand_id
1 'polypeptide(L)'
;MILRRLRPVNFYGGSPLNRLSWLRSSQSFLNAIIAVPNTRWILFNAGQPLMTSSDDRLTNLSLIYLTTNDVKPFLGPVPYFGQGKEPGDLINEKDHSEDTHKHSPTESARHRGIPVVFLGVHESQSSGSNAALPTSEFSDPEDAINKLDGTPYFAMDVADMDYTSERLQEILKETTQGQEGKVLDWSEPRASMLNLDVFTAAVFASARSLVDWNLRNKVRHVVHR
;
A
#
# COMPACT_ATOMS: atom_id res chain seq x y z
N MET A 1 -11.43 -17.55 -38.70
CA MET A 1 -10.42 -16.55 -38.29
C MET A 1 -11.10 -15.56 -37.37
N ILE A 2 -11.03 -15.75 -36.06
CA ILE A 2 -11.72 -14.91 -35.07
C ILE A 2 -10.80 -13.74 -34.77
N LEU A 3 -11.16 -12.55 -35.30
CA LEU A 3 -10.53 -11.30 -34.94
C LEU A 3 -10.78 -11.03 -33.44
N ARG A 4 -9.78 -11.36 -32.61
CA ARG A 4 -9.75 -10.84 -31.24
C ARG A 4 -9.74 -9.32 -31.34
N ARG A 5 -10.86 -8.69 -30.99
CA ARG A 5 -10.89 -7.24 -30.76
C ARG A 5 -9.84 -6.93 -29.70
N LEU A 6 -8.73 -6.33 -30.12
CA LEU A 6 -7.77 -5.71 -29.22
C LEU A 6 -8.53 -4.62 -28.48
N ARG A 7 -8.89 -4.90 -27.22
CA ARG A 7 -9.39 -3.84 -26.35
C ARG A 7 -8.23 -2.86 -26.17
N PRO A 8 -8.44 -1.55 -26.37
CA PRO A 8 -7.39 -0.60 -26.08
C PRO A 8 -7.03 -0.75 -24.61
N VAL A 9 -5.83 -1.20 -24.34
CA VAL A 9 -5.30 -1.30 -22.98
C VAL A 9 -4.91 0.10 -22.58
N ASN A 10 -5.68 0.73 -21.71
CA ASN A 10 -5.23 1.92 -21.00
C ASN A 10 -4.05 1.52 -20.14
N PHE A 11 -2.85 1.83 -20.56
CA PHE A 11 -1.60 1.42 -19.93
C PHE A 11 -1.53 1.81 -18.44
N TYR A 12 -2.07 2.97 -18.08
CA TYR A 12 -2.19 3.46 -16.70
C TYR A 12 -3.63 3.44 -16.19
N GLY A 13 -4.54 2.90 -16.95
CA GLY A 13 -5.98 2.90 -16.62
C GLY A 13 -6.44 1.57 -16.08
N GLY A 14 -7.14 1.64 -14.97
CA GLY A 14 -7.71 0.48 -14.31
C GLY A 14 -6.70 -0.21 -13.38
N SER A 15 -6.97 -0.22 -12.09
CA SER A 15 -6.16 -1.01 -11.15
C SER A 15 -6.41 -2.50 -11.37
N PRO A 16 -5.35 -3.33 -11.52
CA PRO A 16 -5.50 -4.79 -11.57
C PRO A 16 -5.79 -5.39 -10.19
N LEU A 17 -5.87 -4.54 -9.14
CA LEU A 17 -6.03 -4.95 -7.76
C LEU A 17 -7.49 -4.83 -7.35
N ASN A 18 -8.01 -5.85 -6.67
CA ASN A 18 -9.27 -5.77 -5.95
C ASN A 18 -9.09 -4.88 -4.72
N ARG A 19 -9.79 -3.76 -4.69
CA ARG A 19 -9.60 -2.73 -3.66
C ARG A 19 -10.21 -3.07 -2.32
N LEU A 20 -11.07 -4.10 -2.24
CA LEU A 20 -11.76 -4.52 -1.02
C LEU A 20 -12.34 -3.33 -0.24
N SER A 21 -13.14 -2.51 -0.92
CA SER A 21 -13.56 -1.18 -0.45
C SER A 21 -14.24 -1.21 0.93
N TRP A 22 -14.96 -2.27 1.23
CA TRP A 22 -15.67 -2.46 2.51
C TRP A 22 -14.75 -2.84 3.68
N LEU A 23 -13.56 -3.42 3.40
CA LEU A 23 -12.59 -3.80 4.43
C LEU A 23 -11.52 -2.71 4.69
N ARG A 24 -11.44 -1.70 3.83
CA ARG A 24 -10.43 -0.64 3.95
C ARG A 24 -10.58 0.23 5.20
N SER A 25 -11.77 0.29 5.78
CA SER A 25 -12.03 0.98 7.04
C SER A 25 -11.84 0.11 8.28
N SER A 26 -11.62 -1.19 8.12
CA SER A 26 -11.39 -2.10 9.24
C SER A 26 -9.93 -2.09 9.66
N GLN A 27 -9.65 -1.60 10.87
CA GLN A 27 -8.30 -1.60 11.46
C GLN A 27 -7.76 -3.01 11.68
N SER A 28 -8.62 -3.94 12.14
CA SER A 28 -8.24 -5.33 12.36
C SER A 28 -7.84 -6.01 11.05
N PHE A 29 -8.62 -5.82 9.99
CA PHE A 29 -8.28 -6.31 8.66
C PHE A 29 -6.95 -5.72 8.16
N LEU A 30 -6.75 -4.40 8.25
CA LEU A 30 -5.53 -3.76 7.76
C LEU A 30 -4.29 -4.21 8.54
N ASN A 31 -4.40 -4.37 9.87
CA ASN A 31 -3.30 -4.87 10.70
C ASN A 31 -2.98 -6.33 10.40
N ALA A 32 -3.97 -7.14 10.10
CA ALA A 32 -3.75 -8.55 9.81
C ALA A 32 -3.23 -8.75 8.37
N ILE A 33 -3.78 -8.06 7.35
CA ILE A 33 -3.34 -8.22 5.96
C ILE A 33 -1.91 -7.67 5.72
N ILE A 34 -1.48 -6.69 6.50
CA ILE A 34 -0.10 -6.17 6.44
C ILE A 34 0.92 -7.22 6.90
N ALA A 35 0.52 -8.13 7.78
CA ALA A 35 1.36 -9.19 8.32
C ALA A 35 1.45 -10.42 7.41
N VAL A 36 0.65 -10.50 6.35
CA VAL A 36 0.68 -11.63 5.41
C VAL A 36 2.04 -11.70 4.70
N PRO A 37 2.71 -12.88 4.66
CA PRO A 37 4.11 -12.98 4.19
C PRO A 37 4.35 -12.54 2.75
N ASN A 38 3.34 -12.67 1.88
CA ASN A 38 3.44 -12.28 0.48
C ASN A 38 3.03 -10.81 0.24
N THR A 39 2.77 -10.02 1.29
CA THR A 39 2.47 -8.59 1.17
C THR A 39 3.62 -7.85 0.49
N ARG A 40 3.28 -6.97 -0.46
CA ARG A 40 4.22 -6.19 -1.26
C ARG A 40 4.07 -4.70 -1.00
N TRP A 41 5.21 -4.03 -0.93
CA TRP A 41 5.30 -2.62 -0.64
C TRP A 41 5.98 -1.86 -1.75
N ILE A 42 5.41 -0.70 -2.09
CA ILE A 42 6.01 0.27 -3.00
C ILE A 42 6.38 1.49 -2.16
N LEU A 43 7.67 1.84 -2.16
CA LEU A 43 8.16 3.02 -1.47
C LEU A 43 8.35 4.19 -2.43
N PHE A 44 8.05 5.36 -1.91
CA PHE A 44 8.35 6.65 -2.52
C PHE A 44 9.17 7.50 -1.56
N ASN A 45 9.93 8.43 -2.12
CA ASN A 45 10.60 9.51 -1.39
C ASN A 45 10.36 10.81 -2.15
N ALA A 46 9.57 11.70 -1.59
CA ALA A 46 9.11 12.93 -2.26
C ALA A 46 8.48 12.65 -3.66
N GLY A 47 7.68 11.58 -3.75
CA GLY A 47 7.03 11.13 -4.99
C GLY A 47 7.94 10.40 -5.98
N GLN A 48 9.23 10.23 -5.68
CA GLN A 48 10.16 9.42 -6.45
C GLN A 48 10.05 7.95 -6.01
N PRO A 49 9.74 6.99 -6.92
CA PRO A 49 9.67 5.58 -6.57
C PRO A 49 11.05 4.98 -6.31
N LEU A 50 11.07 3.97 -5.45
CA LEU A 50 12.24 3.13 -5.27
C LEU A 50 12.36 2.15 -6.43
N MET A 51 13.47 2.21 -7.15
CA MET A 51 13.74 1.40 -8.33
C MET A 51 15.04 0.61 -8.15
N THR A 52 15.21 -0.40 -8.99
CA THR A 52 16.50 -1.06 -9.19
C THR A 52 16.89 -1.02 -10.65
N SER A 53 18.18 -1.01 -10.91
CA SER A 53 18.72 -1.20 -12.26
C SER A 53 19.39 -2.55 -12.37
N SER A 54 19.23 -3.18 -13.53
CA SER A 54 19.95 -4.42 -13.87
C SER A 54 21.33 -4.16 -14.48
N ASP A 55 21.63 -2.90 -14.80
CA ASP A 55 22.90 -2.49 -15.34
C ASP A 55 23.41 -1.19 -14.70
N ASP A 56 24.73 -0.96 -14.76
CA ASP A 56 25.38 0.24 -14.21
C ASP A 56 24.98 1.54 -14.92
N ARG A 57 24.24 1.47 -16.01
CA ARG A 57 23.84 2.63 -16.80
C ARG A 57 22.46 3.17 -16.47
N LEU A 58 21.75 2.57 -15.52
CA LEU A 58 20.38 2.94 -15.10
C LEU A 58 19.38 2.98 -16.27
N THR A 59 19.64 2.21 -17.34
CA THR A 59 18.79 2.21 -18.55
C THR A 59 17.59 1.29 -18.41
N ASN A 60 17.71 0.24 -17.60
CA ASN A 60 16.65 -0.75 -17.36
C ASN A 60 16.17 -0.69 -15.92
N LEU A 61 15.40 0.37 -15.61
CA LEU A 61 14.81 0.54 -14.30
C LEU A 61 13.61 -0.38 -14.12
N SER A 62 13.55 -1.06 -12.97
CA SER A 62 12.43 -1.90 -12.54
C SER A 62 11.91 -1.44 -11.20
N LEU A 63 10.59 -1.42 -11.04
CA LEU A 63 9.96 -1.10 -9.75
C LEU A 63 10.28 -2.20 -8.74
N ILE A 64 10.71 -1.81 -7.56
CA ILE A 64 10.99 -2.74 -6.47
C ILE A 64 9.75 -2.93 -5.61
N TYR A 65 9.47 -4.19 -5.30
CA TYR A 65 8.50 -4.59 -4.30
C TYR A 65 9.22 -5.12 -3.07
N LEU A 66 9.08 -4.43 -1.96
CA LEU A 66 9.62 -4.83 -0.67
C LEU A 66 8.64 -5.71 0.10
N THR A 67 9.13 -6.42 1.10
CA THR A 67 8.30 -7.18 2.05
C THR A 67 7.93 -6.32 3.25
N THR A 68 6.97 -6.76 4.07
CA THR A 68 6.65 -6.08 5.33
C THR A 68 7.84 -6.02 6.27
N ASN A 69 8.70 -7.04 6.28
CA ASN A 69 9.91 -7.02 7.11
C ASN A 69 10.90 -5.94 6.69
N ASP A 70 11.05 -5.72 5.39
CA ASP A 70 11.95 -4.69 4.85
C ASP A 70 11.48 -3.28 5.22
N VAL A 71 10.17 -3.06 5.33
CA VAL A 71 9.60 -1.74 5.62
C VAL A 71 9.30 -1.49 7.10
N LYS A 72 9.51 -2.47 7.98
CA LYS A 72 9.32 -2.33 9.44
C LYS A 72 9.97 -1.06 10.03
N PRO A 73 11.21 -0.68 9.65
CA PRO A 73 11.83 0.54 10.18
C PRO A 73 11.01 1.81 9.92
N PHE A 74 10.20 1.81 8.85
CA PHE A 74 9.36 2.93 8.47
C PHE A 74 7.95 2.87 9.07
N LEU A 75 7.47 1.70 9.49
CA LEU A 75 6.10 1.52 9.97
C LEU A 75 5.88 2.02 11.40
N GLY A 76 6.92 2.02 12.23
CA GLY A 76 6.79 2.35 13.65
C GLY A 76 6.15 1.20 14.47
N PRO A 77 5.63 1.51 15.67
CA PRO A 77 5.12 0.47 16.57
C PRO A 77 3.78 -0.12 16.12
N VAL A 78 3.53 -1.36 16.54
CA VAL A 78 2.25 -2.07 16.38
C VAL A 78 1.26 -1.56 17.44
N PRO A 79 -0.04 -1.48 17.15
CA PRO A 79 -0.70 -1.75 15.87
C PRO A 79 -0.42 -0.66 14.84
N TYR A 80 -0.34 -1.03 13.56
CA TYR A 80 -0.05 -0.05 12.51
C TYR A 80 -1.23 0.85 12.16
N PHE A 81 -2.46 0.38 12.39
CA PHE A 81 -3.72 1.10 12.18
C PHE A 81 -4.53 1.10 13.46
N GLY A 82 -5.42 2.10 13.62
CA GLY A 82 -6.24 2.24 14.82
C GLY A 82 -5.45 2.77 16.03
N GLN A 83 -4.31 3.40 15.80
CA GLN A 83 -3.55 4.11 16.84
C GLN A 83 -4.33 5.37 17.23
N GLY A 84 -4.56 5.61 18.49
CA GLY A 84 -5.21 6.85 18.91
C GLY A 84 -6.38 6.67 19.86
N LYS A 85 -6.69 5.45 20.24
CA LYS A 85 -7.59 5.19 21.38
C LYS A 85 -6.81 5.35 22.70
N GLU A 86 -6.15 6.50 22.88
CA GLU A 86 -5.65 6.87 24.20
C GLU A 86 -6.79 7.50 25.01
N PRO A 87 -6.87 7.27 26.34
CA PRO A 87 -7.85 7.92 27.19
C PRO A 87 -7.69 9.44 27.09
N GLY A 88 -8.63 10.12 26.45
CA GLY A 88 -8.59 11.56 26.21
C GLY A 88 -8.73 11.97 24.74
N ASP A 89 -8.63 11.09 23.79
CA ASP A 89 -8.98 11.38 22.40
C ASP A 89 -10.50 11.51 22.29
N LEU A 90 -10.94 12.72 21.92
CA LEU A 90 -12.34 13.11 21.79
C LEU A 90 -12.99 12.47 20.54
N ILE A 91 -12.92 11.18 20.40
CA ILE A 91 -13.83 10.44 19.52
C ILE A 91 -15.05 10.14 20.41
N ASN A 92 -16.13 10.88 20.18
CA ASN A 92 -17.38 10.71 20.91
C ASN A 92 -17.80 9.24 20.91
N GLU A 93 -17.73 8.60 22.07
CA GLU A 93 -18.27 7.25 22.31
C GLU A 93 -19.79 7.15 22.15
N LYS A 94 -20.45 8.24 21.70
CA LYS A 94 -21.91 8.33 21.58
C LYS A 94 -22.50 7.81 20.27
N ASP A 95 -21.67 7.40 19.32
CA ASP A 95 -22.15 6.81 18.06
C ASP A 95 -22.17 5.27 18.07
N HIS A 96 -22.34 4.66 19.24
CA HIS A 96 -22.74 3.26 19.33
C HIS A 96 -24.23 3.11 19.01
N SER A 97 -24.64 3.46 17.80
CA SER A 97 -25.87 2.93 17.23
C SER A 97 -25.63 1.48 16.84
N GLU A 98 -26.54 0.61 17.27
CA GLU A 98 -26.51 -0.86 17.13
C GLU A 98 -26.48 -1.41 15.69
N ASP A 99 -26.06 -0.64 14.70
CA ASP A 99 -25.83 -1.06 13.34
C ASP A 99 -24.44 -1.68 13.21
N THR A 100 -24.37 -2.97 13.44
CA THR A 100 -23.22 -3.85 13.60
C THR A 100 -22.26 -3.94 12.41
N HIS A 101 -22.34 -3.11 11.38
CA HIS A 101 -21.53 -3.26 10.16
C HIS A 101 -20.93 -1.98 9.55
N LYS A 102 -21.01 -0.84 10.23
CA LYS A 102 -20.39 0.39 9.73
C LYS A 102 -19.20 0.79 10.59
N HIS A 103 -18.04 0.24 10.27
CA HIS A 103 -16.78 0.78 10.79
C HIS A 103 -16.64 2.25 10.39
N SER A 104 -16.40 3.12 11.37
CA SER A 104 -16.10 4.52 11.08
C SER A 104 -14.84 4.61 10.23
N PRO A 105 -14.79 5.47 9.19
CA PRO A 105 -13.56 5.68 8.42
C PRO A 105 -12.36 6.10 9.28
N THR A 106 -12.61 6.64 10.48
CA THR A 106 -11.59 7.04 11.44
C THR A 106 -11.01 5.87 12.23
N GLU A 107 -11.70 4.73 12.31
CA GLU A 107 -11.20 3.56 13.06
C GLU A 107 -9.91 2.98 12.47
N SER A 108 -9.78 3.01 11.15
CA SER A 108 -8.58 2.55 10.46
C SER A 108 -7.53 3.65 10.28
N ALA A 109 -7.80 4.86 10.79
CA ALA A 109 -6.87 5.97 10.64
C ALA A 109 -5.53 5.66 11.31
N ARG A 110 -4.48 6.11 10.66
CA ARG A 110 -3.12 6.02 11.18
C ARG A 110 -2.73 7.39 11.73
N HIS A 111 -2.67 7.51 13.05
CA HIS A 111 -2.42 8.79 13.73
C HIS A 111 -0.93 9.03 13.99
N ARG A 112 -0.12 7.97 14.01
CA ARG A 112 1.32 8.05 14.27
C ARG A 112 2.10 7.50 13.07
N GLY A 113 3.16 8.19 12.71
CA GLY A 113 4.02 7.84 11.57
C GLY A 113 3.50 8.38 10.23
N ILE A 114 4.13 7.93 9.17
CA ILE A 114 3.78 8.34 7.81
C ILE A 114 2.49 7.66 7.32
N PRO A 115 1.75 8.31 6.40
CA PRO A 115 0.58 7.70 5.79
C PRO A 115 0.93 6.40 5.06
N VAL A 116 0.15 5.36 5.32
CA VAL A 116 0.24 4.07 4.64
C VAL A 116 -1.03 3.87 3.82
N VAL A 117 -0.86 3.49 2.57
CA VAL A 117 -1.97 3.29 1.63
C VAL A 117 -2.10 1.82 1.28
N PHE A 118 -3.24 1.22 1.62
CA PHE A 118 -3.62 -0.08 1.08
C PHE A 118 -4.13 0.09 -0.36
N LEU A 119 -3.45 -0.50 -1.33
CA LEU A 119 -3.80 -0.41 -2.75
C LEU A 119 -4.87 -1.43 -3.13
N GLY A 120 -4.81 -2.63 -2.56
CA GLY A 120 -5.71 -3.75 -2.85
C GLY A 120 -4.95 -5.06 -2.90
N VAL A 121 -5.63 -6.10 -3.37
CA VAL A 121 -5.10 -7.46 -3.51
C VAL A 121 -5.08 -7.84 -4.98
N HIS A 122 -3.96 -8.37 -5.45
CA HIS A 122 -3.88 -9.06 -6.74
C HIS A 122 -4.33 -10.50 -6.55
N GLU A 123 -5.53 -10.80 -7.00
CA GLU A 123 -6.12 -12.13 -6.89
C GLU A 123 -5.51 -13.09 -7.92
N SER A 124 -5.29 -14.33 -7.51
CA SER A 124 -4.87 -15.38 -8.43
C SER A 124 -5.99 -15.66 -9.45
N GLN A 125 -5.65 -15.66 -10.74
CA GLN A 125 -6.63 -15.93 -11.82
C GLN A 125 -7.17 -17.37 -11.82
N SER A 126 -6.71 -18.21 -10.91
CA SER A 126 -7.14 -19.59 -10.79
C SER A 126 -8.55 -19.76 -10.21
N SER A 127 -9.05 -18.78 -9.47
CA SER A 127 -10.44 -18.73 -9.06
C SER A 127 -11.28 -18.16 -10.19
N GLY A 128 -11.86 -19.03 -11.01
CA GLY A 128 -12.71 -18.67 -12.15
C GLY A 128 -14.02 -17.96 -11.80
N SER A 129 -14.05 -17.22 -10.72
CA SER A 129 -15.12 -16.33 -10.33
C SER A 129 -14.66 -14.88 -10.42
N ASN A 130 -15.27 -14.12 -11.34
CA ASN A 130 -15.31 -12.66 -11.26
C ASN A 130 -16.06 -12.18 -10.00
N ALA A 131 -16.02 -12.94 -8.95
CA ALA A 131 -16.72 -12.64 -7.73
C ALA A 131 -15.85 -11.66 -6.94
N ALA A 132 -16.20 -10.39 -7.00
CA ALA A 132 -16.11 -9.58 -5.80
C ALA A 132 -16.64 -10.44 -4.66
N LEU A 133 -15.80 -10.79 -3.69
CA LEU A 133 -16.19 -11.58 -2.53
C LEU A 133 -17.49 -11.00 -1.97
N PRO A 134 -18.57 -11.80 -1.83
CA PRO A 134 -19.83 -11.28 -1.34
C PRO A 134 -19.61 -10.66 0.04
N THR A 135 -20.03 -9.43 0.23
CA THR A 135 -19.89 -8.68 1.49
C THR A 135 -20.40 -9.41 2.72
N SER A 136 -21.31 -10.37 2.53
CA SER A 136 -21.92 -11.18 3.59
C SER A 136 -21.02 -12.29 4.15
N GLU A 137 -19.96 -12.69 3.44
CA GLU A 137 -19.07 -13.78 3.89
C GLU A 137 -17.87 -13.31 4.73
N PHE A 138 -17.68 -12.00 4.86
CA PHE A 138 -16.52 -11.40 5.53
C PHE A 138 -16.95 -10.48 6.68
N SER A 139 -17.74 -11.01 7.59
CA SER A 139 -18.07 -10.33 8.85
C SER A 139 -16.88 -10.32 9.81
N ASP A 140 -15.97 -11.31 9.71
CA ASP A 140 -14.76 -11.41 10.50
C ASP A 140 -13.52 -11.09 9.64
N PRO A 141 -12.71 -10.08 10.01
CA PRO A 141 -11.48 -9.73 9.32
C PRO A 141 -10.44 -10.85 9.23
N GLU A 142 -10.36 -11.73 10.23
CA GLU A 142 -9.43 -12.86 10.22
C GLU A 142 -9.90 -13.93 9.22
N ASP A 143 -11.21 -14.20 9.16
CA ASP A 143 -11.79 -15.09 8.16
C ASP A 143 -11.59 -14.55 6.73
N ALA A 144 -11.67 -13.23 6.56
CA ALA A 144 -11.40 -12.60 5.27
C ALA A 144 -9.98 -12.87 4.80
N ILE A 145 -8.98 -12.81 5.70
CA ILE A 145 -7.57 -13.03 5.37
C ILE A 145 -7.31 -14.49 5.03
N ASN A 146 -7.86 -15.42 5.79
CA ASN A 146 -7.71 -16.86 5.57
C ASN A 146 -8.30 -17.33 4.23
N LYS A 147 -9.35 -16.65 3.75
CA LYS A 147 -10.02 -16.93 2.47
C LYS A 147 -9.45 -16.14 1.30
N LEU A 148 -8.53 -15.20 1.58
CA LEU A 148 -8.01 -14.29 0.58
C LEU A 148 -6.88 -14.98 -0.20
N ASP A 149 -7.18 -15.41 -1.43
CA ASP A 149 -6.17 -15.95 -2.36
C ASP A 149 -5.63 -14.81 -3.21
N GLY A 150 -4.46 -14.28 -2.81
CA GLY A 150 -3.84 -13.21 -3.56
C GLY A 150 -2.67 -12.54 -2.86
N THR A 151 -2.10 -11.56 -3.53
CA THR A 151 -0.97 -10.78 -3.03
C THR A 151 -1.45 -9.38 -2.65
N PRO A 152 -1.36 -8.98 -1.37
CA PRO A 152 -1.68 -7.63 -0.93
C PRO A 152 -0.61 -6.63 -1.36
N TYR A 153 -1.03 -5.41 -1.74
CA TYR A 153 -0.15 -4.32 -2.11
C TYR A 153 -0.40 -3.09 -1.24
N PHE A 154 0.68 -2.51 -0.75
CA PHE A 154 0.71 -1.26 0.01
C PHE A 154 1.68 -0.27 -0.60
N ALA A 155 1.49 1.00 -0.29
CA ALA A 155 2.43 2.07 -0.65
C ALA A 155 2.58 3.09 0.47
N MET A 156 3.75 3.73 0.54
CA MET A 156 4.03 4.85 1.43
C MET A 156 5.10 5.77 0.83
N ASP A 157 5.13 7.03 1.29
CA ASP A 157 6.22 7.96 1.00
C ASP A 157 6.99 8.26 2.29
N VAL A 158 8.31 8.07 2.24
CA VAL A 158 9.19 8.21 3.41
C VAL A 158 9.81 9.61 3.54
N ALA A 159 9.47 10.55 2.67
CA ALA A 159 10.07 11.89 2.64
C ALA A 159 9.86 12.70 3.94
N ASP A 160 8.75 12.47 4.64
CA ASP A 160 8.45 13.17 5.89
C ASP A 160 9.06 12.50 7.14
N MET A 161 9.85 11.45 6.95
CA MET A 161 10.60 10.84 8.04
C MET A 161 11.85 11.66 8.32
N ASP A 162 12.18 11.80 9.60
CA ASP A 162 13.40 12.48 10.05
C ASP A 162 14.63 11.57 9.88
N TYR A 163 14.86 11.14 8.62
CA TYR A 163 16.00 10.33 8.24
C TYR A 163 16.91 11.10 7.30
N THR A 164 18.23 11.03 7.55
CA THR A 164 19.20 11.51 6.58
C THR A 164 19.24 10.59 5.35
N SER A 165 19.74 11.10 4.22
CA SER A 165 19.90 10.29 3.01
C SER A 165 20.80 9.08 3.24
N GLU A 166 21.84 9.21 4.06
CA GLU A 166 22.74 8.12 4.43
C GLU A 166 22.01 7.04 5.21
N ARG A 167 21.17 7.45 6.18
CA ARG A 167 20.37 6.49 6.98
C ARG A 167 19.35 5.74 6.14
N LEU A 168 18.69 6.42 5.20
CA LEU A 168 17.78 5.76 4.24
C LEU A 168 18.54 4.73 3.40
N GLN A 169 19.71 5.07 2.90
CA GLN A 169 20.54 4.14 2.11
C GLN A 169 21.01 2.91 2.93
N GLU A 170 21.35 3.11 4.20
CA GLU A 170 21.67 2.00 5.11
C GLU A 170 20.50 1.05 5.27
N ILE A 171 19.30 1.57 5.56
CA ILE A 171 18.07 0.77 5.69
C ILE A 171 17.81 0.00 4.39
N LEU A 172 17.94 0.65 3.23
CA LEU A 172 17.72 -0.01 1.94
C LEU A 172 18.72 -1.14 1.66
N LYS A 173 19.97 -1.01 2.09
CA LYS A 173 20.96 -2.08 1.99
C LYS A 173 20.64 -3.27 2.89
N GLU A 174 19.96 -3.04 4.01
CA GLU A 174 19.53 -4.10 4.93
C GLU A 174 18.28 -4.86 4.44
N THR A 175 17.56 -4.32 3.45
CA THR A 175 16.41 -5.01 2.85
C THR A 175 16.82 -6.30 2.15
N THR A 176 15.88 -7.22 1.99
CA THR A 176 16.10 -8.48 1.26
C THR A 176 16.70 -8.22 -0.12
N GLN A 177 16.19 -7.22 -0.84
CA GLN A 177 16.68 -6.87 -2.18
C GLN A 177 18.09 -6.26 -2.16
N GLY A 178 18.40 -5.44 -1.15
CA GLY A 178 19.73 -4.87 -0.94
C GLY A 178 20.75 -5.95 -0.59
N GLN A 179 20.37 -6.93 0.23
CA GLN A 179 21.22 -8.07 0.58
C GLN A 179 21.48 -9.01 -0.61
N GLU A 180 20.55 -9.08 -1.57
CA GLU A 180 20.75 -9.76 -2.86
C GLU A 180 21.73 -9.02 -3.79
N GLY A 181 22.29 -7.91 -3.36
CA GLY A 181 23.25 -7.12 -4.11
C GLY A 181 22.62 -6.20 -5.17
N LYS A 182 21.31 -5.98 -5.12
CA LYS A 182 20.66 -5.03 -6.02
C LYS A 182 20.96 -3.60 -5.60
N VAL A 183 21.27 -2.75 -6.56
CA VAL A 183 21.39 -1.32 -6.34
C VAL A 183 19.98 -0.73 -6.31
N LEU A 184 19.59 -0.19 -5.15
CA LEU A 184 18.31 0.45 -4.91
C LEU A 184 18.50 1.95 -4.88
N ASP A 185 17.74 2.67 -5.71
CA ASP A 185 17.81 4.13 -5.76
C ASP A 185 16.45 4.76 -6.07
N TRP A 186 16.30 6.02 -5.68
CA TRP A 186 15.13 6.82 -5.98
C TRP A 186 15.22 7.36 -7.40
N SER A 187 14.19 7.14 -8.18
CA SER A 187 14.21 7.51 -9.60
C SER A 187 13.17 8.59 -9.92
N GLU A 188 13.49 9.41 -10.90
CA GLU A 188 12.53 10.36 -11.44
C GLU A 188 11.32 9.61 -12.03
N PRO A 189 10.08 9.97 -11.66
CA PRO A 189 8.90 9.21 -12.04
C PRO A 189 8.72 8.98 -13.55
N ARG A 190 9.06 9.97 -14.38
CA ARG A 190 8.92 9.85 -15.84
C ARG A 190 9.91 8.82 -16.41
N ALA A 191 11.14 8.83 -15.92
CA ALA A 191 12.14 7.83 -16.31
C ALA A 191 11.74 6.42 -15.88
N SER A 192 11.19 6.30 -14.66
CA SER A 192 10.70 5.04 -14.10
C SER A 192 9.59 4.40 -14.94
N MET A 193 8.75 5.22 -15.58
CA MET A 193 7.55 4.75 -16.30
C MET A 193 7.87 4.07 -17.64
N LEU A 194 9.04 4.31 -18.22
CA LEU A 194 9.34 3.91 -19.59
C LEU A 194 9.45 2.39 -19.78
N ASN A 195 9.85 1.67 -18.74
CA ASN A 195 10.16 0.23 -18.82
C ASN A 195 9.20 -0.65 -17.98
N LEU A 196 8.11 -0.06 -17.45
CA LEU A 196 7.15 -0.84 -16.69
C LEU A 196 6.27 -1.70 -17.60
N ASP A 197 6.02 -2.94 -17.22
CA ASP A 197 4.97 -3.74 -17.83
C ASP A 197 3.58 -3.19 -17.46
N VAL A 198 2.54 -3.67 -18.15
CA VAL A 198 1.16 -3.15 -18.00
C VAL A 198 0.64 -3.28 -16.58
N PHE A 199 0.93 -4.42 -15.91
CA PHE A 199 0.49 -4.64 -14.53
C PHE A 199 1.19 -3.67 -13.58
N THR A 200 2.52 -3.63 -13.64
CA THR A 200 3.35 -2.77 -12.80
C THR A 200 3.03 -1.29 -13.02
N ALA A 201 2.80 -0.88 -14.28
CA ALA A 201 2.42 0.49 -14.61
C ALA A 201 1.07 0.90 -13.98
N ALA A 202 0.07 0.02 -14.00
CA ALA A 202 -1.23 0.30 -13.40
C ALA A 202 -1.17 0.35 -11.87
N VAL A 203 -0.42 -0.56 -11.24
CA VAL A 203 -0.19 -0.55 -9.79
C VAL A 203 0.59 0.70 -9.37
N PHE A 204 1.66 1.04 -10.10
CA PHE A 204 2.46 2.24 -9.86
C PHE A 204 1.63 3.52 -9.95
N ALA A 205 0.82 3.67 -11.00
CA ALA A 205 -0.04 4.85 -11.18
C ALA A 205 -1.04 5.01 -10.02
N SER A 206 -1.65 3.89 -9.57
CA SER A 206 -2.55 3.88 -8.41
C SER A 206 -1.81 4.23 -7.13
N ALA A 207 -0.65 3.64 -6.89
CA ALA A 207 0.18 3.88 -5.72
C ALA A 207 0.57 5.35 -5.61
N ARG A 208 1.17 5.89 -6.67
CA ARG A 208 1.63 7.27 -6.71
C ARG A 208 0.49 8.27 -6.50
N SER A 209 -0.63 8.07 -7.19
CA SER A 209 -1.78 8.98 -7.08
C SER A 209 -2.36 9.00 -5.67
N LEU A 210 -2.51 7.84 -5.02
CA LEU A 210 -3.07 7.74 -3.69
C LEU A 210 -2.11 8.24 -2.61
N VAL A 211 -0.81 7.99 -2.75
CA VAL A 211 0.21 8.50 -1.83
C VAL A 211 0.29 10.02 -1.93
N ASP A 212 0.36 10.58 -3.15
CA ASP A 212 0.36 12.03 -3.38
C ASP A 212 -0.91 12.69 -2.82
N TRP A 213 -2.07 12.07 -3.03
CA TRP A 213 -3.34 12.55 -2.47
C TRP A 213 -3.31 12.60 -0.94
N ASN A 214 -2.82 11.55 -0.28
CA ASN A 214 -2.70 11.51 1.17
C ASN A 214 -1.72 12.56 1.71
N LEU A 215 -0.59 12.76 1.04
CA LEU A 215 0.39 13.79 1.43
C LEU A 215 -0.20 15.20 1.36
N ARG A 216 -0.98 15.49 0.32
CA ARG A 216 -1.62 16.82 0.15
C ARG A 216 -2.83 17.03 1.07
N ASN A 217 -3.53 15.96 1.40
CA ASN A 217 -4.74 16.01 2.23
C ASN A 217 -4.48 15.55 3.68
N LYS A 218 -3.29 15.83 4.21
CA LYS A 218 -3.01 15.61 5.63
C LYS A 218 -4.01 16.41 6.47
N VAL A 219 -4.90 15.73 7.17
CA VAL A 219 -5.73 16.35 8.20
C VAL A 219 -4.77 16.74 9.31
N ARG A 220 -4.39 18.02 9.35
CA ARG A 220 -3.68 18.58 10.51
C ARG A 220 -4.67 18.58 11.66
N HIS A 221 -4.52 17.69 12.60
CA HIS A 221 -5.14 17.88 13.90
C HIS A 221 -4.51 19.16 14.50
N VAL A 222 -5.25 20.25 14.38
CA VAL A 222 -4.92 21.48 15.07
C VAL A 222 -5.16 21.19 16.54
N VAL A 223 -4.10 20.85 17.25
CA VAL A 223 -4.12 20.83 18.71
C VAL A 223 -4.21 22.30 19.11
N HIS A 224 -5.42 22.76 19.42
CA HIS A 224 -5.59 24.03 20.12
C HIS A 224 -4.98 23.86 21.52
N ARG A 225 -3.82 24.51 21.72
CA ARG A 225 -3.24 24.73 23.05
C ARG A 225 -4.03 25.78 23.79
#